data_3fab2bddd62e3db2c35ea8885906ed9c
#
_entry.id   3fab2bddd62e3db2c35ea8885906ed9c
#
_cell.length_a   1.000
_cell.length_b   1.000
_cell.length_c   1.000
_cell.angle_alpha   90.00
_cell.angle_beta   90.00
_cell.angle_gamma   90.00
#
_symmetry.space_group_name_H-M   'P 1'
#
loop_
_entity.id
_entity.type
_entity.pdbx_description
1 polymer ?
#
loop_
_entity_poly.entity_id
_entity_poly.type
_entity_poly.pdbx_seq_one_letter_code
_entity_poly.pdbx_strand_id
1 'polypeptide(L)'
;SSENELSDTERRAFAFFRSRTAHRVFGQQDAGDWISVFLYLGHNEVSVKHAITALASLHESFEPNDTSTWIRKSPQHASKTAEVLALKHYTEAIKSVRSESLNMSSKPDLTMVLCIIFICFEQFRSGDAACIVHLTAGLKLLYWWRSYTTNYTKLKEYSRPTLELM
;
A
#
# COMPACT_ATOMS: atom_id res chain seq x y z
N SER A 1 17.43 4.57 17.68
CA SER A 1 17.61 3.86 16.39
C SER A 1 16.88 2.53 16.26
N SER A 2 16.05 2.12 17.21
CA SER A 2 15.35 0.80 17.16
C SER A 2 13.93 0.84 16.59
N GLU A 3 13.43 2.01 16.22
CA GLU A 3 12.04 2.16 15.71
C GLU A 3 11.83 1.64 14.29
N ASN A 4 12.90 1.37 13.55
CA ASN A 4 12.84 0.92 12.15
C ASN A 4 13.07 -0.59 11.98
N GLU A 5 13.31 -1.32 13.05
CA GLU A 5 13.55 -2.76 12.99
C GLU A 5 12.22 -3.52 12.93
N LEU A 6 12.08 -4.39 11.91
CA LEU A 6 10.89 -5.21 11.75
C LEU A 6 10.81 -6.26 12.88
N SER A 7 9.67 -6.37 13.53
CA SER A 7 9.34 -7.50 14.41
C SER A 7 9.29 -8.81 13.64
N ASP A 8 9.32 -9.94 14.32
CA ASP A 8 9.21 -11.27 13.68
C ASP A 8 7.95 -11.42 12.85
N THR A 9 6.84 -10.88 13.34
CA THR A 9 5.55 -10.86 12.61
C THR A 9 5.66 -10.03 11.33
N GLU A 10 6.25 -8.86 11.39
CA GLU A 10 6.44 -7.99 10.22
C GLU A 10 7.41 -8.61 9.22
N ARG A 11 8.52 -9.20 9.67
CA ARG A 11 9.46 -9.93 8.78
C ARG A 11 8.76 -11.05 8.01
N ARG A 12 7.95 -11.86 8.71
CA ARG A 12 7.15 -12.92 8.08
C ARG A 12 6.18 -12.35 7.05
N ALA A 13 5.44 -11.31 7.42
CA ALA A 13 4.47 -10.65 6.54
C ALA A 13 5.14 -10.07 5.29
N PHE A 14 6.30 -9.43 5.43
CA PHE A 14 7.08 -8.89 4.31
C PHE A 14 7.60 -9.99 3.37
N ALA A 15 8.06 -11.12 3.93
CA ALA A 15 8.48 -12.27 3.13
C ALA A 15 7.28 -12.86 2.37
N PHE A 16 6.13 -12.98 3.00
CA PHE A 16 4.90 -13.47 2.38
C PHE A 16 4.36 -12.49 1.32
N PHE A 17 4.38 -11.18 1.62
CA PHE A 17 4.03 -10.14 0.65
C PHE A 17 4.86 -10.28 -0.62
N ARG A 18 6.19 -10.34 -0.48
CA ARG A 18 7.11 -10.44 -1.62
C ARG A 18 6.87 -11.69 -2.46
N SER A 19 6.68 -12.84 -1.82
CA SER A 19 6.62 -14.15 -2.50
C SER A 19 5.23 -14.50 -3.04
N ARG A 20 4.15 -13.94 -2.46
CA ARG A 20 2.77 -14.34 -2.76
C ARG A 20 1.85 -13.16 -3.03
N THR A 21 1.70 -12.25 -2.06
CA THR A 21 0.68 -11.20 -2.12
C THR A 21 0.90 -10.25 -3.29
N ALA A 22 2.12 -9.80 -3.51
CA ALA A 22 2.44 -8.86 -4.57
C ALA A 22 2.16 -9.47 -5.96
N HIS A 23 2.49 -10.74 -6.18
CA HIS A 23 2.18 -11.44 -7.44
C HIS A 23 0.67 -11.60 -7.65
N ARG A 24 -0.08 -11.76 -6.58
CA ARG A 24 -1.55 -11.82 -6.64
C ARG A 24 -2.17 -10.47 -7.00
N VAL A 25 -1.59 -9.38 -6.51
CA VAL A 25 -2.08 -8.02 -6.71
C VAL A 25 -1.66 -7.45 -8.07
N PHE A 26 -0.39 -7.59 -8.43
CA PHE A 26 0.20 -6.92 -9.61
C PHE A 26 0.34 -7.83 -10.84
N GLY A 27 0.06 -9.12 -10.70
CA GLY A 27 0.36 -10.12 -11.73
C GLY A 27 1.83 -10.50 -11.79
N GLN A 28 2.15 -11.47 -12.65
CA GLN A 28 3.50 -12.06 -12.73
C GLN A 28 4.51 -11.16 -13.45
N GLN A 29 4.07 -10.40 -14.45
CA GLN A 29 4.98 -9.68 -15.35
C GLN A 29 5.51 -8.38 -14.75
N ASP A 30 4.65 -7.63 -14.05
CA ASP A 30 4.98 -6.29 -13.55
C ASP A 30 5.31 -6.27 -12.04
N ALA A 31 5.28 -7.44 -11.39
CA ALA A 31 5.43 -7.51 -9.95
C ALA A 31 6.80 -7.04 -9.44
N GLY A 32 7.89 -7.25 -10.20
CA GLY A 32 9.24 -6.98 -9.73
C GLY A 32 9.50 -5.54 -9.35
N ASP A 33 9.15 -4.59 -10.21
CA ASP A 33 9.36 -3.17 -9.97
C ASP A 33 8.47 -2.66 -8.83
N TRP A 34 7.19 -3.07 -8.84
CA TRP A 34 6.25 -2.72 -7.77
C TRP A 34 6.65 -3.31 -6.42
N ILE A 35 7.10 -4.57 -6.37
CA ILE A 35 7.60 -5.19 -5.13
C ILE A 35 8.72 -4.34 -4.53
N SER A 36 9.67 -3.90 -5.36
CA SER A 36 10.79 -3.08 -4.89
C SER A 36 10.33 -1.76 -4.28
N VAL A 37 9.40 -1.06 -4.93
CA VAL A 37 8.83 0.20 -4.43
C VAL A 37 8.09 -0.01 -3.10
N PHE A 38 7.23 -1.02 -3.03
CA PHE A 38 6.44 -1.29 -1.82
C PHE A 38 7.31 -1.69 -0.64
N LEU A 39 8.31 -2.55 -0.87
CA LEU A 39 9.23 -2.97 0.19
C LEU A 39 10.12 -1.81 0.65
N TYR A 40 10.63 -1.01 -0.28
CA TYR A 40 11.40 0.18 0.08
C TYR A 40 10.59 1.13 0.96
N LEU A 41 9.38 1.48 0.56
CA LEU A 41 8.51 2.34 1.37
C LEU A 41 8.11 1.67 2.68
N GLY A 42 7.86 0.37 2.69
CA GLY A 42 7.53 -0.39 3.90
C GLY A 42 8.64 -0.42 4.95
N HIS A 43 9.90 -0.32 4.52
CA HIS A 43 11.04 -0.20 5.45
C HIS A 43 11.26 1.23 5.97
N ASN A 44 10.82 2.25 5.24
CA ASN A 44 11.10 3.64 5.56
C ASN A 44 9.90 4.40 6.16
N GLU A 45 8.67 3.92 5.91
CA GLU A 45 7.44 4.61 6.29
C GLU A 45 6.56 3.69 7.16
N VAL A 46 6.30 4.11 8.39
CA VAL A 46 5.55 3.31 9.39
C VAL A 46 4.14 2.96 8.90
N SER A 47 3.47 3.88 8.23
CA SER A 47 2.13 3.66 7.65
C SER A 47 2.13 2.53 6.61
N VAL A 48 3.13 2.50 5.72
CA VAL A 48 3.27 1.44 4.70
C VAL A 48 3.68 0.12 5.34
N LYS A 49 4.57 0.14 6.33
CA LYS A 49 4.96 -1.05 7.10
C LYS A 49 3.74 -1.76 7.66
N HIS A 50 2.88 -1.04 8.36
CA HIS A 50 1.65 -1.60 8.90
C HIS A 50 0.66 -2.02 7.81
N ALA A 51 0.53 -1.26 6.73
CA ALA A 51 -0.37 -1.60 5.62
C ALA A 51 0.04 -2.91 4.91
N ILE A 52 1.35 -3.09 4.61
CA ILE A 52 1.89 -4.33 4.04
C ILE A 52 1.66 -5.51 4.99
N THR A 53 1.94 -5.32 6.29
CA THR A 53 1.75 -6.37 7.29
C THR A 53 0.29 -6.79 7.38
N ALA A 54 -0.64 -5.82 7.36
CA ALA A 54 -2.07 -6.10 7.37
C ALA A 54 -2.51 -6.92 6.15
N LEU A 55 -2.15 -6.46 4.94
CA LEU A 55 -2.55 -7.10 3.70
C LEU A 55 -1.98 -8.52 3.57
N ALA A 56 -0.69 -8.69 3.88
CA ALA A 56 -0.02 -9.99 3.81
C ALA A 56 -0.59 -10.98 4.82
N SER A 57 -0.81 -10.55 6.07
CA SER A 57 -1.38 -11.41 7.11
C SER A 57 -2.82 -11.83 6.78
N LEU A 58 -3.60 -10.91 6.20
CA LEU A 58 -4.96 -11.23 5.75
C LEU A 58 -4.92 -12.23 4.60
N HIS A 59 -4.09 -12.01 3.58
CA HIS A 59 -3.95 -12.94 2.46
C HIS A 59 -3.46 -14.32 2.92
N GLU A 60 -2.44 -14.37 3.79
CA GLU A 60 -1.93 -15.62 4.35
C GLU A 60 -3.00 -16.42 5.09
N SER A 61 -3.96 -15.74 5.76
CA SER A 61 -5.06 -16.40 6.47
C SER A 61 -6.01 -17.15 5.56
N PHE A 62 -6.08 -16.80 4.28
CA PHE A 62 -6.90 -17.46 3.27
C PHE A 62 -6.16 -18.57 2.50
N GLU A 63 -4.82 -18.62 2.58
CA GLU A 63 -4.07 -19.70 1.97
C GLU A 63 -4.22 -20.99 2.80
N PRO A 64 -4.51 -22.13 2.16
CA PRO A 64 -4.58 -23.40 2.87
C PRO A 64 -3.19 -23.77 3.39
N ASN A 65 -3.10 -24.02 4.70
CA ASN A 65 -1.85 -24.46 5.37
C ASN A 65 -1.35 -25.85 4.90
N ASP A 66 -2.09 -26.50 4.03
CA ASP A 66 -1.78 -27.85 3.56
C ASP A 66 -1.82 -27.91 2.04
N THR A 67 -0.65 -28.12 1.43
CA THR A 67 -0.48 -28.30 0.00
C THR A 67 -1.04 -29.66 -0.48
N SER A 68 -1.58 -30.49 0.40
CA SER A 68 -2.04 -31.85 0.09
C SER A 68 -3.54 -31.98 -0.20
N THR A 69 -4.33 -30.95 0.03
CA THR A 69 -5.78 -31.02 -0.23
C THR A 69 -6.24 -29.94 -1.21
N TRP A 70 -6.54 -30.35 -2.44
CA TRP A 70 -7.16 -29.57 -3.51
C TRP A 70 -8.60 -29.10 -3.21
N ILE A 71 -9.05 -29.25 -1.97
CA ILE A 71 -10.38 -28.82 -1.53
C ILE A 71 -10.24 -27.35 -1.14
N ARG A 72 -10.80 -26.46 -1.97
CA ARG A 72 -11.03 -25.06 -1.63
C ARG A 72 -11.74 -25.00 -0.28
N LYS A 73 -10.99 -24.73 0.79
CA LYS A 73 -11.61 -24.31 2.04
C LYS A 73 -12.32 -23.00 1.78
N SER A 74 -13.62 -23.02 2.02
CA SER A 74 -14.47 -21.83 2.02
C SER A 74 -13.82 -20.70 2.82
N PRO A 75 -14.02 -19.41 2.47
CA PRO A 75 -13.50 -18.25 3.21
C PRO A 75 -13.81 -18.23 4.72
N GLN A 76 -14.68 -19.13 5.17
CA GLN A 76 -15.13 -19.27 6.57
C GLN A 76 -14.06 -19.82 7.53
N HIS A 77 -12.86 -20.19 7.08
CA HIS A 77 -11.81 -20.77 7.91
C HIS A 77 -10.51 -19.93 7.97
N ALA A 78 -10.57 -18.65 7.63
CA ALA A 78 -9.49 -17.73 8.02
C ALA A 78 -9.34 -17.81 9.55
N SER A 79 -8.13 -18.05 10.04
CA SER A 79 -7.91 -18.03 11.49
C SER A 79 -8.35 -16.69 12.04
N LYS A 80 -9.35 -16.66 12.91
CA LYS A 80 -9.83 -15.43 13.56
C LYS A 80 -8.67 -14.61 14.14
N THR A 81 -7.65 -15.29 14.62
CA THR A 81 -6.43 -14.65 15.17
C THR A 81 -5.67 -13.88 14.10
N ALA A 82 -5.51 -14.45 12.90
CA ALA A 82 -4.81 -13.78 11.80
C ALA A 82 -5.61 -12.59 11.26
N GLU A 83 -6.93 -12.72 11.20
CA GLU A 83 -7.80 -11.60 10.80
C GLU A 83 -7.76 -10.45 11.82
N VAL A 84 -7.81 -10.75 13.12
CA VAL A 84 -7.68 -9.75 14.19
C VAL A 84 -6.32 -9.05 14.10
N LEU A 85 -5.25 -9.79 13.86
CA LEU A 85 -3.91 -9.22 13.68
C LEU A 85 -3.85 -8.30 12.45
N ALA A 86 -4.41 -8.75 11.33
CA ALA A 86 -4.49 -7.97 10.11
C ALA A 86 -5.26 -6.65 10.31
N LEU A 87 -6.42 -6.71 10.97
CA LEU A 87 -7.22 -5.53 11.32
C LEU A 87 -6.50 -4.58 12.27
N LYS A 88 -5.74 -5.10 13.24
CA LYS A 88 -4.91 -4.28 14.12
C LYS A 88 -3.91 -3.47 13.31
N HIS A 89 -3.12 -4.11 12.45
CA HIS A 89 -2.15 -3.43 11.61
C HIS A 89 -2.81 -2.47 10.61
N TYR A 90 -3.95 -2.83 10.03
CA TYR A 90 -4.72 -1.94 9.19
C TYR A 90 -5.13 -0.65 9.92
N THR A 91 -5.59 -0.78 11.15
CA THR A 91 -5.97 0.36 11.98
C THR A 91 -4.76 1.23 12.33
N GLU A 92 -3.61 0.63 12.64
CA GLU A 92 -2.37 1.38 12.91
C GLU A 92 -1.87 2.12 11.65
N ALA A 93 -1.98 1.50 10.48
CA ALA A 93 -1.66 2.18 9.22
C ALA A 93 -2.51 3.43 9.01
N ILE A 94 -3.83 3.33 9.21
CA ILE A 94 -4.75 4.48 9.08
C ILE A 94 -4.45 5.56 10.12
N LYS A 95 -4.13 5.20 11.36
CA LYS A 95 -3.73 6.16 12.41
C LYS A 95 -2.47 6.91 12.01
N SER A 96 -1.45 6.21 11.51
CA SER A 96 -0.19 6.81 11.04
C SER A 96 -0.45 7.80 9.90
N VAL A 97 -1.27 7.42 8.92
CA VAL A 97 -1.68 8.32 7.82
C VAL A 97 -2.35 9.58 8.34
N ARG A 98 -3.23 9.46 9.32
CA ARG A 98 -3.95 10.61 9.91
C ARG A 98 -3.01 11.54 10.68
N SER A 99 -2.07 10.98 11.43
CA SER A 99 -1.08 11.77 12.18
C SER A 99 -0.11 12.52 11.25
N GLU A 100 0.19 11.96 10.09
CA GLU A 100 1.10 12.51 9.08
C GLU A 100 0.37 13.34 7.99
N SER A 101 -0.94 13.54 8.11
CA SER A 101 -1.80 14.09 7.05
C SER A 101 -1.31 15.43 6.46
N LEU A 102 -0.65 16.26 7.26
CA LEU A 102 -0.06 17.53 6.79
C LEU A 102 1.13 17.31 5.83
N ASN A 103 1.83 16.16 5.95
CA ASN A 103 2.98 15.83 5.12
C ASN A 103 2.62 14.94 3.92
N MET A 104 1.45 14.28 3.96
CA MET A 104 1.03 13.35 2.90
C MET A 104 0.82 14.02 1.54
N SER A 105 0.37 15.28 1.53
CA SER A 105 0.20 16.05 0.29
C SER A 105 1.52 16.29 -0.44
N SER A 106 2.65 16.24 0.28
CA SER A 106 3.99 16.37 -0.30
C SER A 106 4.60 15.05 -0.77
N LYS A 107 3.97 13.91 -0.46
CA LYS A 107 4.45 12.55 -0.77
C LYS A 107 3.40 11.77 -1.59
N PRO A 108 3.17 12.12 -2.86
CA PRO A 108 2.15 11.47 -3.68
C PRO A 108 2.38 9.97 -3.87
N ASP A 109 3.64 9.55 -4.01
CA ASP A 109 4.01 8.14 -4.18
C ASP A 109 3.58 7.30 -2.97
N LEU A 110 3.86 7.81 -1.76
CA LEU A 110 3.46 7.18 -0.51
C LEU A 110 1.94 7.03 -0.43
N THR A 111 1.22 8.10 -0.77
CA THR A 111 -0.24 8.10 -0.73
C THR A 111 -0.83 7.12 -1.73
N MET A 112 -0.27 7.04 -2.95
CA MET A 112 -0.69 6.06 -3.96
C MET A 112 -0.50 4.63 -3.48
N VAL A 113 0.68 4.29 -2.95
CA VAL A 113 0.98 2.97 -2.42
C VAL A 113 0.01 2.58 -1.32
N LEU A 114 -0.28 3.47 -0.38
CA LEU A 114 -1.25 3.23 0.69
C LEU A 114 -2.67 3.03 0.16
N CYS A 115 -3.13 3.84 -0.81
CA CYS A 115 -4.43 3.64 -1.44
C CYS A 115 -4.54 2.27 -2.11
N ILE A 116 -3.51 1.83 -2.83
CA ILE A 116 -3.50 0.51 -3.47
C ILE A 116 -3.60 -0.60 -2.42
N ILE A 117 -2.78 -0.54 -1.37
CA ILE A 117 -2.80 -1.56 -0.31
C ILE A 117 -4.16 -1.60 0.38
N PHE A 118 -4.76 -0.45 0.70
CA PHE A 118 -6.06 -0.39 1.36
C PHE A 118 -7.19 -0.91 0.46
N ILE A 119 -7.18 -0.59 -0.83
CA ILE A 119 -8.12 -1.16 -1.78
C ILE A 119 -8.01 -2.69 -1.81
N CYS A 120 -6.79 -3.22 -1.92
CA CYS A 120 -6.56 -4.66 -1.92
C CYS A 120 -7.00 -5.32 -0.62
N PHE A 121 -6.71 -4.69 0.52
CA PHE A 121 -7.12 -5.19 1.83
C PHE A 121 -8.65 -5.30 1.94
N GLU A 122 -9.39 -4.27 1.55
CA GLU A 122 -10.85 -4.28 1.58
C GLU A 122 -11.45 -5.25 0.55
N GLN A 123 -10.82 -5.41 -0.61
CA GLN A 123 -11.23 -6.44 -1.59
C GLN A 123 -11.11 -7.87 -1.02
N PHE A 124 -10.04 -8.18 -0.29
CA PHE A 124 -9.92 -9.47 0.39
C PHE A 124 -11.00 -9.67 1.46
N ARG A 125 -11.53 -8.60 2.05
CA ARG A 125 -12.60 -8.63 3.05
C ARG A 125 -14.01 -8.52 2.44
N SER A 126 -14.13 -8.39 1.12
CA SER A 126 -15.41 -8.09 0.45
C SER A 126 -16.02 -6.75 0.91
N GLY A 127 -15.18 -5.77 1.20
CA GLY A 127 -15.55 -4.43 1.66
C GLY A 127 -15.74 -3.44 0.51
N ASP A 128 -16.72 -3.66 -0.39
CA ASP A 128 -16.89 -2.85 -1.62
C ASP A 128 -17.02 -1.35 -1.34
N ALA A 129 -17.77 -0.97 -0.30
CA ALA A 129 -17.94 0.44 0.08
C ALA A 129 -16.63 1.09 0.50
N ALA A 130 -15.81 0.40 1.30
CA ALA A 130 -14.51 0.90 1.73
C ALA A 130 -13.52 0.99 0.57
N CYS A 131 -13.55 0.04 -0.38
CA CYS A 131 -12.78 0.11 -1.61
C CYS A 131 -13.08 1.38 -2.41
N ILE A 132 -14.36 1.74 -2.57
CA ILE A 132 -14.76 2.95 -3.28
C ILE A 132 -14.23 4.21 -2.57
N VAL A 133 -14.23 4.24 -1.25
CA VAL A 133 -13.67 5.36 -0.47
C VAL A 133 -12.18 5.54 -0.75
N HIS A 134 -11.39 4.47 -0.68
CA HIS A 134 -9.94 4.52 -0.93
C HIS A 134 -9.62 4.84 -2.39
N LEU A 135 -10.37 4.26 -3.34
CA LEU A 135 -10.22 4.55 -4.76
C LEU A 135 -10.51 6.03 -5.06
N THR A 136 -11.61 6.55 -4.51
CA THR A 136 -12.01 7.95 -4.70
C THR A 136 -10.97 8.90 -4.09
N ALA A 137 -10.45 8.59 -2.90
CA ALA A 137 -9.38 9.36 -2.26
C ALA A 137 -8.11 9.37 -3.12
N GLY A 138 -7.67 8.21 -3.60
CA GLY A 138 -6.50 8.07 -4.47
C GLY A 138 -6.64 8.86 -5.78
N LEU A 139 -7.80 8.76 -6.44
CA LEU A 139 -8.07 9.49 -7.68
C LEU A 139 -8.07 11.01 -7.47
N LYS A 140 -8.65 11.50 -6.36
CA LYS A 140 -8.61 12.94 -6.02
C LYS A 140 -7.17 13.44 -5.83
N LEU A 141 -6.34 12.65 -5.16
CA LEU A 141 -4.92 12.98 -4.93
C LEU A 141 -4.13 12.99 -6.23
N LEU A 142 -4.33 12.02 -7.11
CA LEU A 142 -3.72 11.97 -8.44
C LEU A 142 -4.12 13.18 -9.29
N TYR A 143 -5.40 13.52 -9.28
CA TYR A 143 -5.91 14.68 -10.03
C TYR A 143 -5.29 15.99 -9.49
N TRP A 144 -5.25 16.16 -8.18
CA TRP A 144 -4.63 17.32 -7.54
C TRP A 144 -3.13 17.39 -7.87
N TRP A 145 -2.40 16.30 -7.75
CA TRP A 145 -0.98 16.23 -8.05
C TRP A 145 -0.68 16.53 -9.52
N ARG A 146 -1.45 15.99 -10.44
CA ARG A 146 -1.35 16.29 -11.88
C ARG A 146 -1.55 17.77 -12.15
N SER A 147 -2.56 18.38 -11.54
CA SER A 147 -2.85 19.80 -11.70
C SER A 147 -1.73 20.67 -11.14
N TYR A 148 -1.18 20.29 -10.00
CA TYR A 148 -0.05 20.98 -9.37
C TYR A 148 1.22 20.92 -10.23
N THR A 149 1.59 19.74 -10.72
CA THR A 149 2.79 19.56 -11.56
C THR A 149 2.65 20.30 -12.89
N THR A 150 1.47 20.28 -13.52
CA THR A 150 1.23 21.01 -14.77
C THR A 150 1.36 22.52 -14.57
N ASN A 151 0.83 23.06 -13.48
CA ASN A 151 0.94 24.48 -13.17
C ASN A 151 2.40 24.88 -12.81
N TYR A 152 3.11 24.03 -12.06
CA TYR A 152 4.52 24.25 -11.72
C TYR A 152 5.41 24.28 -12.97
N THR A 153 5.19 23.38 -13.91
CA THR A 153 5.95 23.33 -15.18
C THR A 153 5.70 24.59 -16.01
N LYS A 154 4.46 25.04 -16.09
CA LYS A 154 4.11 26.29 -16.78
C LYS A 154 4.78 27.50 -16.14
N LEU A 155 4.76 27.63 -14.81
CA LEU A 155 5.43 28.71 -14.08
C LEU A 155 6.94 28.71 -14.31
N LYS A 156 7.57 27.53 -14.39
CA LYS A 156 8.99 27.38 -14.65
C LYS A 156 9.36 27.77 -16.10
N GLU A 157 8.49 27.55 -17.05
CA GLU A 157 8.66 28.03 -18.44
C GLU A 157 8.57 29.55 -18.51
N TYR A 158 7.64 30.18 -17.79
CA TYR A 158 7.55 31.65 -17.70
C TYR A 158 8.71 32.29 -16.98
N SER A 159 9.40 31.57 -16.09
CA SER A 159 10.53 32.07 -15.28
C SER A 159 11.89 31.87 -15.97
N ARG A 160 11.97 31.28 -17.15
CA ARG A 160 13.20 31.26 -17.95
C ARG A 160 13.43 32.66 -18.52
N PRO A 161 14.51 33.38 -18.13
CA PRO A 161 14.85 34.61 -18.83
C PRO A 161 15.12 34.25 -20.29
N THR A 162 14.51 34.98 -21.18
CA THR A 162 14.86 35.04 -22.60
C THR A 162 16.30 35.49 -22.75
N LEU A 163 17.26 34.59 -22.60
CA LEU A 163 18.65 34.76 -23.00
C LEU A 163 18.79 34.29 -24.45
N GLU A 164 18.10 35.00 -25.32
CA GLU A 164 18.45 34.99 -26.74
C GLU A 164 18.26 36.44 -27.25
N LEU A 165 19.35 36.94 -27.73
CA LEU A 165 19.60 38.10 -28.56
C LEU A 165 20.53 39.15 -27.93
N MET A 166 21.80 38.80 -27.91
CA MET A 166 22.86 39.72 -28.32
C MET A 166 24.02 38.92 -28.92
#